data_72237e0d75dfc386b4ead0e8a1f81691
#
_entry.id   72237e0d75dfc386b4ead0e8a1f81691
#
_cell.length_a   1.000
_cell.length_b   1.000
_cell.length_c   1.000
_cell.angle_alpha   90.00
_cell.angle_beta   90.00
_cell.angle_gamma   90.00
#
_symmetry.space_group_name_H-M   'P 1'
#
loop_
_entity.id
_entity.type
_entity.pdbx_description
1 polymer ?
#
loop_
_entity_poly.entity_id
_entity_poly.type
_entity_poly.pdbx_seq_one_letter_code
_entity_poly.pdbx_strand_id
1 'polypeptide(L)'
;MKSFMASPATIERKWYVVDATGYTLGRLTSEVTKILRGKNKPIYTPHIDCGDYVIVTNASKIKVTGKKLDQKIYYSHSDYVGGMKETTLREMLEKKPEKVIELAVKGMLPKGPLGRSMITKLHVYAGPDHEQAAQKPEVLEIKF
;
A
#
# COMPACT_ATOMS: atom_id res chain seq x y z
N MET A 1 9.76 26.24 -25.35
CA MET A 1 10.06 25.60 -24.07
C MET A 1 9.27 24.29 -23.99
N LYS A 2 9.92 23.17 -23.72
CA LYS A 2 9.26 21.86 -23.61
C LYS A 2 9.20 21.46 -22.15
N SER A 3 8.04 21.01 -21.68
CA SER A 3 7.90 20.39 -20.35
C SER A 3 8.59 19.03 -20.33
N PHE A 4 9.20 18.69 -19.19
CA PHE A 4 9.74 17.36 -18.98
C PHE A 4 8.62 16.35 -18.85
N MET A 5 8.74 15.24 -19.56
CA MET A 5 7.88 14.07 -19.39
C MET A 5 8.75 12.84 -19.19
N ALA A 6 8.50 12.09 -18.13
CA ALA A 6 9.17 10.83 -17.87
C ALA A 6 8.81 9.80 -18.95
N SER A 7 9.75 8.92 -19.27
CA SER A 7 9.49 7.73 -20.08
C SER A 7 9.80 6.46 -19.30
N PRO A 8 9.16 5.33 -19.61
CA PRO A 8 9.43 4.07 -18.91
C PRO A 8 10.90 3.65 -18.95
N ALA A 9 11.63 4.05 -19.98
CA ALA A 9 13.05 3.75 -20.14
C ALA A 9 13.98 4.58 -19.23
N THR A 10 13.53 5.76 -18.80
CA THR A 10 14.34 6.70 -18.01
C THR A 10 14.05 6.64 -16.50
N ILE A 11 13.05 5.89 -16.10
CA ILE A 11 12.64 5.79 -14.69
C ILE A 11 13.48 4.73 -13.98
N GLU A 12 14.21 5.15 -12.96
CA GLU A 12 14.90 4.27 -12.03
C GLU A 12 13.98 3.96 -10.85
N ARG A 13 13.78 2.67 -10.55
CA ARG A 13 12.96 2.21 -9.45
C ARG A 13 13.83 1.61 -8.35
N LYS A 14 13.57 2.05 -7.13
CA LYS A 14 14.20 1.54 -5.93
C LYS A 14 13.24 0.62 -5.17
N TRP A 15 13.79 -0.16 -4.28
CA TRP A 15 13.03 -0.99 -3.35
C TRP A 15 13.18 -0.43 -1.94
N TYR A 16 12.06 -0.26 -1.26
CA TYR A 16 12.00 0.20 0.13
C TYR A 16 11.31 -0.82 1.01
N VAL A 17 11.80 -0.99 2.22
CA VAL A 17 11.13 -1.76 3.26
C VAL A 17 10.71 -0.85 4.40
N VAL A 18 9.46 -0.99 4.84
CA VAL A 18 8.85 -0.21 5.92
C VAL A 18 8.30 -1.17 6.97
N ASP A 19 8.63 -0.93 8.22
CA ASP A 19 8.03 -1.66 9.34
C ASP A 19 6.75 -0.94 9.77
N ALA A 20 5.62 -1.65 9.74
CA ALA A 20 4.31 -1.12 10.12
C ALA A 20 4.11 -0.99 11.64
N THR A 21 5.01 -1.56 12.45
CA THR A 21 4.89 -1.55 13.91
C THR A 21 4.83 -0.12 14.45
N GLY A 22 3.79 0.18 15.21
CA GLY A 22 3.64 1.49 15.86
C GLY A 22 3.04 2.59 15.01
N TYR A 23 2.91 2.41 13.70
CA TYR A 23 2.25 3.38 12.82
C TYR A 23 0.74 3.18 12.78
N THR A 24 0.00 4.27 12.60
CA THR A 24 -1.43 4.20 12.32
C THR A 24 -1.67 3.84 10.85
N LEU A 25 -2.69 3.02 10.62
CA LEU A 25 -3.01 2.50 9.28
C LEU A 25 -3.10 3.62 8.22
N GLY A 26 -3.91 4.64 8.45
CA GLY A 26 -4.15 5.70 7.47
C GLY A 26 -2.90 6.51 7.15
N ARG A 27 -2.11 6.88 8.15
CA ARG A 27 -0.88 7.66 7.96
C ARG A 27 0.20 6.87 7.24
N LEU A 28 0.42 5.62 7.65
CA LEU A 28 1.37 4.73 6.98
C LEU A 28 1.00 4.55 5.50
N THR A 29 -0.25 4.21 5.23
CA THR A 29 -0.71 3.94 3.85
C THR A 29 -0.69 5.17 2.96
N SER A 30 -0.89 6.38 3.50
CA SER A 30 -0.77 7.62 2.73
C SER A 30 0.66 7.86 2.26
N GLU A 31 1.66 7.66 3.10
CA GLU A 31 3.07 7.81 2.73
C GLU A 31 3.53 6.70 1.75
N VAL A 32 3.13 5.46 1.99
CA VAL A 32 3.38 4.35 1.06
C VAL A 32 2.78 4.65 -0.32
N THR A 33 1.58 5.20 -0.37
CA THR A 33 0.92 5.57 -1.64
C THR A 33 1.67 6.65 -2.39
N LYS A 34 2.23 7.65 -1.70
CA LYS A 34 3.08 8.67 -2.35
C LYS A 34 4.28 8.05 -3.06
N ILE A 35 4.93 7.10 -2.41
CA ILE A 35 6.09 6.39 -2.98
C ILE A 35 5.68 5.54 -4.17
N LEU A 36 4.58 4.80 -4.07
CA LEU A 36 4.04 3.97 -5.16
C LEU A 36 3.66 4.79 -6.39
N ARG A 37 3.15 6.00 -6.20
CA ARG A 37 2.85 6.94 -7.31
C ARG A 37 4.07 7.68 -7.85
N GLY A 38 5.14 7.77 -7.06
CA GLY A 38 6.33 8.54 -7.40
C GLY A 38 6.20 10.04 -7.18
N LYS A 39 5.25 10.50 -6.37
CA LYS A 39 5.07 11.94 -6.04
C LYS A 39 6.26 12.56 -5.31
N ASN A 40 7.11 11.76 -4.70
CA ASN A 40 8.33 12.19 -4.04
C ASN A 40 9.49 12.47 -5.01
N LYS A 41 9.33 12.13 -6.29
CA LYS A 41 10.35 12.32 -7.31
C LYS A 41 10.10 13.59 -8.13
N PRO A 42 11.17 14.35 -8.50
CA PRO A 42 11.02 15.51 -9.37
C PRO A 42 10.57 15.14 -10.79
N ILE A 43 10.79 13.90 -11.22
CA ILE A 43 10.38 13.38 -12.53
C ILE A 43 8.90 12.95 -12.58
N TYR A 44 8.13 13.16 -11.53
CA TYR A 44 6.73 12.72 -11.46
C TYR A 44 5.93 13.22 -12.68
N THR A 45 5.32 12.26 -13.37
CA THR A 45 4.43 12.51 -14.51
C THR A 45 3.11 11.76 -14.26
N PRO A 46 1.95 12.45 -14.27
CA PRO A 46 0.68 11.84 -13.83
C PRO A 46 0.21 10.63 -14.63
N HIS A 47 0.53 10.57 -15.93
CA HIS A 47 0.08 9.49 -16.82
C HIS A 47 1.04 8.30 -16.91
N ILE A 48 2.18 8.38 -16.23
CA ILE A 48 3.22 7.33 -16.22
C ILE A 48 3.45 6.86 -14.77
N ASP A 49 3.69 5.57 -14.60
CA ASP A 49 4.07 4.99 -13.31
C ASP A 49 5.53 5.29 -13.00
N CYS A 50 5.76 6.34 -12.20
CA CYS A 50 7.09 6.79 -11.78
C CYS A 50 7.52 6.25 -10.41
N GLY A 51 6.66 5.49 -9.73
CA GLY A 51 6.87 5.09 -8.35
C GLY A 51 7.86 3.94 -8.15
N ASP A 52 8.22 3.73 -6.91
CA ASP A 52 9.12 2.69 -6.45
C ASP A 52 8.37 1.48 -5.89
N TYR A 53 9.08 0.40 -5.67
CA TYR A 53 8.57 -0.79 -4.98
C TYR A 53 8.62 -0.59 -3.47
N VAL A 54 7.56 -0.99 -2.78
CA VAL A 54 7.47 -0.89 -1.32
C VAL A 54 7.12 -2.25 -0.72
N ILE A 55 7.88 -2.63 0.29
CA ILE A 55 7.65 -3.81 1.10
C ILE A 55 7.21 -3.33 2.49
N VAL A 56 6.05 -3.77 2.95
CA VAL A 56 5.57 -3.49 4.30
C VAL A 56 5.62 -4.75 5.13
N THR A 57 6.33 -4.70 6.24
CA THR A 57 6.47 -5.82 7.18
C THR A 57 5.67 -5.57 8.45
N ASN A 58 5.43 -6.60 9.24
CA ASN A 58 4.67 -6.52 10.50
C ASN A 58 3.25 -5.95 10.35
N ALA A 59 2.56 -6.28 9.28
CA ALA A 59 1.19 -5.80 9.04
C ALA A 59 0.22 -6.14 10.18
N SER A 60 0.44 -7.24 10.89
CA SER A 60 -0.37 -7.64 12.05
C SER A 60 -0.27 -6.68 13.24
N LYS A 61 0.80 -5.89 13.31
CA LYS A 61 1.07 -4.95 14.41
C LYS A 61 0.67 -3.50 14.10
N ILE A 62 -0.05 -3.28 13.01
CA ILE A 62 -0.55 -1.95 12.64
C ILE A 62 -1.53 -1.43 13.69
N LYS A 63 -1.48 -0.13 13.96
CA LYS A 63 -2.39 0.51 14.92
C LYS A 63 -3.56 1.18 14.21
N VAL A 64 -4.69 1.20 14.89
CA VAL A 64 -5.87 1.97 14.51
C VAL A 64 -6.38 2.75 15.71
N THR A 65 -6.98 3.91 15.47
CA THR A 65 -7.47 4.80 16.52
C THR A 65 -8.95 4.61 16.79
N GLY A 66 -9.39 4.99 18.00
CA GLY A 66 -10.80 4.93 18.39
C GLY A 66 -11.36 3.51 18.42
N LYS A 67 -12.64 3.37 18.07
CA LYS A 67 -13.36 2.10 18.07
C LYS A 67 -13.36 1.39 16.71
N LYS A 68 -12.42 1.72 15.82
CA LYS A 68 -12.38 1.17 14.45
C LYS A 68 -12.21 -0.34 14.40
N LEU A 69 -11.54 -0.94 15.38
CA LEU A 69 -11.39 -2.40 15.44
C LEU A 69 -12.72 -3.14 15.38
N ASP A 70 -13.74 -2.61 16.04
CA ASP A 70 -15.06 -3.23 16.13
C ASP A 70 -16.09 -2.62 15.17
N GLN A 71 -15.93 -1.34 14.81
CA GLN A 71 -16.91 -0.59 14.02
C GLN A 71 -16.60 -0.54 12.52
N LYS A 72 -15.32 -0.66 12.13
CA LYS A 72 -14.98 -0.70 10.71
C LYS A 72 -15.29 -2.07 10.13
N ILE A 73 -16.12 -2.07 9.09
CA ILE A 73 -16.61 -3.30 8.43
C ILE A 73 -16.13 -3.31 6.98
N TYR A 74 -15.58 -4.45 6.57
CA TYR A 74 -15.25 -4.73 5.17
C TYR A 74 -16.36 -5.56 4.55
N TYR A 75 -16.93 -5.06 3.45
CA TYR A 75 -18.01 -5.71 2.74
C TYR A 75 -17.50 -6.45 1.51
N SER A 76 -18.03 -7.64 1.27
CA SER A 76 -17.83 -8.40 0.05
C SER A 76 -19.14 -9.04 -0.38
N HIS A 77 -19.29 -9.32 -1.67
CA HIS A 77 -20.51 -9.90 -2.22
C HIS A 77 -20.17 -11.07 -3.14
N SER A 78 -20.89 -12.18 -3.00
CA SER A 78 -20.67 -13.40 -3.77
C SER A 78 -21.40 -13.43 -5.13
N ASP A 79 -22.09 -12.33 -5.50
CA ASP A 79 -22.93 -12.19 -6.69
C ASP A 79 -24.21 -13.04 -6.70
N TYR A 80 -24.57 -13.64 -5.57
CA TYR A 80 -25.85 -14.32 -5.35
C TYR A 80 -26.76 -13.48 -4.46
N VAL A 81 -28.07 -13.68 -4.59
CA VAL A 81 -29.05 -13.03 -3.71
C VAL A 81 -28.76 -13.37 -2.26
N GLY A 82 -28.67 -12.34 -1.39
CA GLY A 82 -28.31 -12.51 0.02
C GLY A 82 -26.83 -12.84 0.26
N GLY A 83 -25.96 -12.69 -0.74
CA GLY A 83 -24.54 -13.03 -0.67
C GLY A 83 -23.62 -11.96 -0.08
N MET A 84 -24.16 -10.92 0.57
CA MET A 84 -23.35 -9.89 1.25
C MET A 84 -22.66 -10.49 2.48
N LYS A 85 -21.34 -10.32 2.53
CA LYS A 85 -20.51 -10.74 3.66
C LYS A 85 -19.90 -9.53 4.34
N GLU A 86 -19.88 -9.55 5.66
CA GLU A 86 -19.33 -8.50 6.50
C GLU A 86 -18.20 -9.08 7.35
N THR A 87 -17.08 -8.37 7.37
CA THR A 87 -15.92 -8.75 8.20
C THR A 87 -15.46 -7.53 8.96
N THR A 88 -15.35 -7.62 10.29
CA THR A 88 -14.83 -6.52 11.10
C THR A 88 -13.31 -6.36 10.90
N LEU A 89 -12.78 -5.18 11.21
CA LEU A 89 -11.33 -4.95 11.14
C LEU A 89 -10.56 -5.92 12.06
N ARG A 90 -11.09 -6.23 13.24
CA ARG A 90 -10.50 -7.20 14.16
C ARG A 90 -10.34 -8.58 13.52
N GLU A 91 -11.39 -9.10 12.93
CA GLU A 91 -11.36 -10.38 12.23
C GLU A 91 -10.42 -10.37 11.02
N MET A 92 -10.37 -9.26 10.29
CA MET A 92 -9.48 -9.12 9.14
C MET A 92 -8.01 -9.11 9.56
N LEU A 93 -7.66 -8.45 10.66
CA LEU A 93 -6.30 -8.43 11.21
C LEU A 93 -5.86 -9.82 11.73
N GLU A 94 -6.78 -10.61 12.26
CA GLU A 94 -6.49 -11.96 12.73
C GLU A 94 -6.30 -12.95 11.57
N LYS A 95 -7.16 -12.88 10.56
CA LYS A 95 -7.16 -13.83 9.44
C LYS A 95 -6.23 -13.46 8.29
N LYS A 96 -6.24 -12.19 7.88
CA LYS A 96 -5.50 -11.68 6.70
C LYS A 96 -5.04 -10.24 6.92
N PRO A 97 -4.04 -10.01 7.78
CA PRO A 97 -3.59 -8.65 8.09
C PRO A 97 -3.03 -7.91 6.88
N GLU A 98 -2.48 -8.61 5.90
CA GLU A 98 -1.96 -8.01 4.66
C GLU A 98 -3.06 -7.29 3.88
N LYS A 99 -4.26 -7.85 3.85
CA LYS A 99 -5.42 -7.28 3.14
C LYS A 99 -5.84 -5.92 3.70
N VAL A 100 -5.65 -5.68 4.98
CA VAL A 100 -5.98 -4.40 5.62
C VAL A 100 -5.18 -3.27 4.97
N ILE A 101 -3.87 -3.46 4.84
CA ILE A 101 -2.97 -2.47 4.22
C ILE A 101 -3.21 -2.37 2.71
N GLU A 102 -3.33 -3.50 2.02
CA GLU A 102 -3.60 -3.52 0.58
C GLU A 102 -4.88 -2.77 0.20
N LEU A 103 -5.96 -2.99 0.93
CA LEU A 103 -7.24 -2.31 0.68
C LEU A 103 -7.17 -0.81 0.98
N ALA A 104 -6.45 -0.41 2.03
CA ALA A 104 -6.23 0.99 2.35
C ALA A 104 -5.43 1.71 1.25
N VAL A 105 -4.34 1.11 0.78
CA VAL A 105 -3.53 1.65 -0.33
C VAL A 105 -4.33 1.69 -1.62
N LYS A 106 -5.06 0.62 -1.94
CA LYS A 106 -5.92 0.57 -3.14
C LYS A 106 -6.97 1.69 -3.17
N GLY A 107 -7.53 2.02 -2.00
CA GLY A 107 -8.46 3.14 -1.87
C GLY A 107 -7.83 4.51 -2.12
N MET A 108 -6.54 4.67 -1.86
CA MET A 108 -5.78 5.92 -2.02
C MET A 108 -5.11 6.06 -3.39
N LEU A 109 -4.91 4.97 -4.12
CA LEU A 109 -4.35 4.98 -5.48
C LEU A 109 -5.39 5.46 -6.49
N PRO A 110 -4.97 5.98 -7.66
CA PRO A 110 -5.87 6.33 -8.74
C PRO A 110 -6.73 5.15 -9.18
N LYS A 111 -7.95 5.43 -9.59
CA LYS A 111 -8.82 4.43 -10.20
C LYS A 111 -8.46 4.27 -11.69
N GLY A 112 -8.45 3.06 -12.18
CA GLY A 112 -8.16 2.77 -13.57
C GLY A 112 -6.93 1.88 -13.78
N PRO A 113 -6.51 1.66 -15.03
CA PRO A 113 -5.41 0.73 -15.35
C PRO A 113 -4.08 1.10 -14.71
N LEU A 114 -3.73 2.39 -14.66
CA LEU A 114 -2.48 2.86 -14.06
C LEU A 114 -2.43 2.59 -12.56
N GLY A 115 -3.50 2.87 -11.83
CA GLY A 115 -3.59 2.57 -10.40
C GLY A 115 -3.51 1.07 -10.10
N ARG A 116 -4.09 0.23 -10.95
CA ARG A 116 -3.96 -1.23 -10.85
C ARG A 116 -2.54 -1.72 -11.10
N SER A 117 -1.78 -1.06 -11.97
CA SER A 117 -0.35 -1.33 -12.13
C SER A 117 0.45 -0.91 -10.91
N MET A 118 0.14 0.24 -10.32
CA MET A 118 0.85 0.76 -9.14
C MET A 118 0.72 -0.15 -7.93
N ILE A 119 -0.46 -0.74 -7.68
CA ILE A 119 -0.69 -1.63 -6.54
C ILE A 119 0.14 -2.92 -6.62
N THR A 120 0.53 -3.37 -7.80
CA THR A 120 1.36 -4.57 -7.96
C THR A 120 2.79 -4.40 -7.43
N LYS A 121 3.25 -3.17 -7.23
CA LYS A 121 4.55 -2.85 -6.64
C LYS A 121 4.55 -2.86 -5.11
N LEU A 122 3.41 -3.06 -4.49
CA LEU A 122 3.26 -3.19 -3.04
C LEU A 122 3.33 -4.67 -2.64
N HIS A 123 4.21 -4.96 -1.70
CA HIS A 123 4.34 -6.28 -1.09
C HIS A 123 4.11 -6.14 0.41
N VAL A 124 3.14 -6.84 0.95
CA VAL A 124 2.77 -6.76 2.37
C VAL A 124 2.95 -8.11 3.03
N TYR A 125 3.59 -8.12 4.18
CA TYR A 125 3.84 -9.32 4.99
C TYR A 125 3.33 -9.11 6.41
N ALA A 126 2.67 -10.12 6.95
CA ALA A 126 2.16 -10.10 8.31
C ALA A 126 3.27 -10.10 9.38
N GLY A 127 4.34 -10.82 9.11
CA GLY A 127 5.50 -10.96 9.99
C GLY A 127 6.66 -10.04 9.63
N PRO A 128 7.81 -10.19 10.34
CA PRO A 128 8.98 -9.34 10.11
C PRO A 128 9.78 -9.68 8.85
N ASP A 129 9.61 -10.89 8.32
CA ASP A 129 10.39 -11.39 7.19
C ASP A 129 9.70 -11.12 5.85
N HIS A 130 10.51 -10.90 4.82
CA HIS A 130 10.07 -10.73 3.43
C HIS A 130 10.90 -11.57 2.48
N GLU A 131 10.40 -11.82 1.28
CA GLU A 131 11.03 -12.68 0.28
C GLU A 131 11.91 -11.93 -0.74
N GLN A 132 11.99 -10.62 -0.64
CA GLN A 132 12.69 -9.75 -1.62
C GLN A 132 14.12 -9.38 -1.20
N ALA A 133 14.82 -10.22 -0.48
CA ALA A 133 16.20 -9.95 -0.05
C ALA A 133 17.18 -9.74 -1.22
N ALA A 134 16.95 -10.43 -2.34
CA ALA A 134 17.76 -10.29 -3.56
C ALA A 134 17.71 -8.89 -4.18
N GLN A 135 16.63 -8.14 -3.95
CA GLN A 135 16.45 -6.77 -4.44
C GLN A 135 17.20 -5.73 -3.61
N LYS A 136 17.79 -6.11 -2.49
CA LYS A 136 18.53 -5.23 -1.56
C LYS A 136 17.72 -3.98 -1.19
N PRO A 137 16.53 -4.14 -0.58
CA PRO A 137 15.67 -3.00 -0.26
C PRO A 137 16.31 -2.09 0.79
N GLU A 138 16.12 -0.78 0.61
CA GLU A 138 16.55 0.23 1.58
C GLU A 138 15.51 0.35 2.69
N VAL A 139 15.95 0.44 3.94
CA VAL A 139 15.05 0.68 5.08
C VAL A 139 14.57 2.12 5.05
N LEU A 140 13.26 2.31 5.08
CA LEU A 140 12.62 3.61 5.09
C LEU A 140 11.90 3.83 6.41
N GLU A 141 12.29 4.87 7.14
CA GLU A 141 11.56 5.36 8.30
C GLU A 141 10.66 6.52 7.89
N ILE A 142 9.37 6.40 8.19
CA ILE A 142 8.38 7.43 7.90
C ILE A 142 8.28 8.34 9.12
N LYS A 143 8.57 9.62 8.90
CA LYS A 143 8.41 10.66 9.92
C LYS A 143 7.14 11.46 9.62
N PHE A 144 6.37 11.72 10.67
CA PHE A 144 5.14 12.53 10.61
C PHE A 144 5.33 13.84 11.39
#